data_8a5ec06d83a1935fca85af6f9bc7289c
#
_entry.id   8a5ec06d83a1935fca85af6f9bc7289c
#
_cell.length_a   1.000
_cell.length_b   1.000
_cell.length_c   1.000
_cell.angle_alpha   90.00
_cell.angle_beta   90.00
_cell.angle_gamma   90.00
#
_symmetry.space_group_name_H-M   'P 1'
#
loop_
_entity.id
_entity.type
_entity.pdbx_description
1 polymer ?
#
loop_
_entity_poly.entity_id
_entity_poly.type
_entity_poly.pdbx_seq_one_letter_code
_entity_poly.pdbx_strand_id
1 'polypeptide(L)'
;DLLGAEAVALTQGSPSAFLSGAVLAHIMSRLIRQPHLPLKRLVAEAVEAMKEQFGHQYSQAFEVATLVRHAITYSESPNLRPVDVMERLGCDSAAQVLAGAVYTCLTNSADFDSAMIAAVNHSGRSAAVGAVTGAILGARLGEEALPDFYIECLEPAEVLRELADVLYTGCPMERGNKLFDLDWDYKYLHGGQ
;
A
#
# COMPACT_ATOMS: atom_id res chain seq x y z
N ASP A 1 8.69 1.57 -10.10
CA ASP A 1 9.51 1.25 -8.91
C ASP A 1 10.41 2.42 -8.54
N LEU A 2 11.15 3.02 -9.50
CA LEU A 2 12.04 4.15 -9.24
C LEU A 2 11.28 5.33 -8.63
N LEU A 3 10.19 5.79 -9.23
CA LEU A 3 9.36 6.89 -8.71
C LEU A 3 8.84 6.63 -7.30
N GLY A 4 8.47 5.38 -6.99
CA GLY A 4 8.04 5.01 -5.64
C GLY A 4 9.17 5.11 -4.62
N ALA A 5 10.38 4.68 -4.99
CA ALA A 5 11.57 4.83 -4.16
C ALA A 5 11.92 6.31 -3.94
N GLU A 6 11.95 7.10 -5.00
CA GLU A 6 12.25 8.54 -4.95
C GLU A 6 11.25 9.31 -4.10
N ALA A 7 9.94 9.03 -4.25
CA ALA A 7 8.89 9.66 -3.45
C ALA A 7 9.07 9.40 -1.94
N VAL A 8 9.39 8.17 -1.56
CA VAL A 8 9.66 7.83 -0.15
C VAL A 8 10.97 8.46 0.32
N ALA A 9 12.01 8.49 -0.53
CA ALA A 9 13.31 9.07 -0.19
C ALA A 9 13.25 10.56 0.13
N LEU A 10 12.23 11.30 -0.32
CA LEU A 10 12.03 12.71 0.04
C LEU A 10 11.87 12.92 1.55
N THR A 11 11.33 11.95 2.26
CA THR A 11 11.05 12.04 3.70
C THR A 11 11.73 10.95 4.53
N GLN A 12 12.14 9.86 3.91
CA GLN A 12 12.69 8.66 4.56
C GLN A 12 14.06 8.32 3.96
N GLY A 13 15.15 8.78 4.56
CA GLY A 13 16.51 8.57 4.06
C GLY A 13 17.06 7.14 4.21
N SER A 14 16.35 6.22 4.85
CA SER A 14 16.79 4.82 5.01
C SER A 14 16.59 4.01 3.73
N PRO A 15 17.62 3.27 3.25
CA PRO A 15 17.46 2.38 2.09
C PRO A 15 16.32 1.38 2.25
N SER A 16 16.19 0.76 3.41
CA SER A 16 15.09 -0.19 3.66
C SER A 16 13.72 0.46 3.54
N ALA A 17 13.57 1.76 3.86
CA ALA A 17 12.30 2.48 3.71
C ALA A 17 11.95 2.74 2.24
N PHE A 18 12.85 3.36 1.47
CA PHE A 18 12.52 3.68 0.08
C PHE A 18 12.46 2.43 -0.82
N LEU A 19 13.20 1.36 -0.52
CA LEU A 19 13.08 0.09 -1.22
C LEU A 19 11.73 -0.58 -0.93
N SER A 20 11.22 -0.48 0.29
CA SER A 20 9.86 -0.91 0.63
C SER A 20 8.80 -0.11 -0.12
N GLY A 21 9.03 1.21 -0.28
CA GLY A 21 8.21 2.08 -1.11
C GLY A 21 8.19 1.68 -2.58
N ALA A 22 9.35 1.28 -3.14
CA ALA A 22 9.43 0.76 -4.50
C ALA A 22 8.58 -0.50 -4.70
N VAL A 23 8.66 -1.44 -3.75
CA VAL A 23 7.85 -2.67 -3.77
C VAL A 23 6.35 -2.34 -3.69
N LEU A 24 5.96 -1.47 -2.76
CA LEU A 24 4.56 -1.05 -2.62
C LEU A 24 4.04 -0.38 -3.89
N ALA A 25 4.79 0.56 -4.45
CA ALA A 25 4.42 1.26 -5.68
C ALA A 25 4.26 0.29 -6.87
N HIS A 26 5.12 -0.72 -6.97
CA HIS A 26 4.99 -1.79 -7.96
C HIS A 26 3.67 -2.54 -7.79
N ILE A 27 3.40 -3.04 -6.58
CA ILE A 27 2.17 -3.77 -6.25
C ILE A 27 0.95 -2.92 -6.62
N MET A 28 0.89 -1.66 -6.17
CA MET A 28 -0.22 -0.75 -6.42
C MET A 28 -0.42 -0.49 -7.92
N SER A 29 0.65 -0.19 -8.65
CA SER A 29 0.60 0.05 -10.10
C SER A 29 0.07 -1.17 -10.87
N ARG A 30 0.41 -2.37 -10.41
CA ARG A 30 -0.06 -3.62 -11.04
C ARG A 30 -1.51 -3.92 -10.68
N LEU A 31 -1.91 -3.71 -9.43
CA LEU A 31 -3.29 -3.91 -8.96
C LEU A 31 -4.29 -3.01 -9.70
N ILE A 32 -3.98 -1.72 -9.85
CA ILE A 32 -4.84 -0.76 -10.57
C ILE A 32 -5.07 -1.20 -12.02
N ARG A 33 -4.06 -1.77 -12.67
CA ARG A 33 -4.16 -2.21 -14.08
C ARG A 33 -4.72 -3.61 -14.24
N GLN A 34 -4.49 -4.49 -13.29
CA GLN A 34 -4.77 -5.91 -13.36
C GLN A 34 -5.22 -6.47 -11.99
N PRO A 35 -6.38 -6.03 -11.45
CA PRO A 35 -6.82 -6.37 -10.09
C PRO A 35 -7.07 -7.88 -9.90
N HIS A 36 -7.29 -8.62 -10.98
CA HIS A 36 -7.59 -10.05 -10.92
C HIS A 36 -6.35 -10.96 -10.81
N LEU A 37 -5.13 -10.41 -10.96
CA LEU A 37 -3.93 -11.22 -10.80
C LEU A 37 -3.77 -11.72 -9.36
N PRO A 38 -3.25 -12.93 -9.17
CA PRO A 38 -2.99 -13.44 -7.82
C PRO A 38 -2.03 -12.52 -7.07
N LEU A 39 -2.46 -12.02 -5.90
CA LEU A 39 -1.67 -11.05 -5.12
C LEU A 39 -0.27 -11.59 -4.77
N LYS A 40 -0.17 -12.88 -4.44
CA LYS A 40 1.13 -13.52 -4.18
C LYS A 40 2.10 -13.39 -5.35
N ARG A 41 1.60 -13.53 -6.58
CA ARG A 41 2.41 -13.36 -7.79
C ARG A 41 2.87 -11.92 -7.95
N LEU A 42 1.96 -10.94 -7.75
CA LEU A 42 2.30 -9.52 -7.83
C LEU A 42 3.36 -9.12 -6.81
N VAL A 43 3.24 -9.62 -5.58
CA VAL A 43 4.22 -9.39 -4.52
C VAL A 43 5.58 -9.98 -4.89
N ALA A 44 5.62 -11.19 -5.42
CA ALA A 44 6.87 -11.83 -5.84
C ALA A 44 7.52 -11.07 -7.01
N GLU A 45 6.75 -10.68 -8.03
CA GLU A 45 7.23 -9.85 -9.15
C GLU A 45 7.80 -8.50 -8.66
N ALA A 46 7.12 -7.83 -7.72
CA ALA A 46 7.57 -6.56 -7.16
C ALA A 46 8.91 -6.68 -6.41
N VAL A 47 9.08 -7.75 -5.63
CA VAL A 47 10.34 -8.01 -4.90
C VAL A 47 11.49 -8.28 -5.87
N GLU A 48 11.27 -9.09 -6.91
CA GLU A 48 12.32 -9.36 -7.89
C GLU A 48 12.69 -8.09 -8.68
N ALA A 49 11.71 -7.31 -9.13
CA ALA A 49 11.96 -6.04 -9.82
C ALA A 49 12.76 -5.06 -8.94
N MET A 50 12.43 -4.94 -7.65
CA MET A 50 13.19 -4.12 -6.70
C MET A 50 14.63 -4.64 -6.55
N LYS A 51 14.85 -5.96 -6.45
CA LYS A 51 16.19 -6.54 -6.36
C LYS A 51 17.02 -6.32 -7.62
N GLU A 52 16.43 -6.49 -8.78
CA GLU A 52 17.10 -6.26 -10.07
C GLU A 52 17.53 -4.79 -10.20
N GLN A 53 16.66 -3.87 -9.82
CA GLN A 53 16.93 -2.44 -9.97
C GLN A 53 17.90 -1.89 -8.94
N PHE A 54 17.81 -2.33 -7.68
CA PHE A 54 18.53 -1.71 -6.55
C PHE A 54 19.52 -2.63 -5.83
N GLY A 55 19.46 -3.95 -6.04
CA GLY A 55 20.25 -4.92 -5.28
C GLY A 55 21.77 -4.78 -5.42
N HIS A 56 22.24 -4.20 -6.52
CA HIS A 56 23.67 -3.93 -6.72
C HIS A 56 24.18 -2.71 -5.90
N GLN A 57 23.27 -1.78 -5.56
CA GLN A 57 23.62 -0.54 -4.86
C GLN A 57 23.33 -0.64 -3.36
N TYR A 58 22.27 -1.37 -2.97
CA TYR A 58 21.76 -1.40 -1.60
C TYR A 58 21.61 -2.83 -1.11
N SER A 59 22.45 -3.24 -0.16
CA SER A 59 22.37 -4.56 0.47
C SER A 59 21.04 -4.79 1.21
N GLN A 60 20.37 -3.71 1.64
CA GLN A 60 19.03 -3.73 2.27
C GLN A 60 17.93 -4.30 1.36
N ALA A 61 18.16 -4.36 0.03
CA ALA A 61 17.25 -5.03 -0.90
C ALA A 61 17.05 -6.52 -0.54
N PHE A 62 18.09 -7.18 -0.05
CA PHE A 62 18.00 -8.57 0.40
C PHE A 62 17.25 -8.72 1.73
N GLU A 63 17.36 -7.74 2.62
CA GLU A 63 16.59 -7.68 3.87
C GLU A 63 15.09 -7.56 3.57
N VAL A 64 14.69 -6.57 2.76
CA VAL A 64 13.30 -6.37 2.33
C VAL A 64 12.75 -7.63 1.67
N ALA A 65 13.50 -8.20 0.72
CA ALA A 65 13.11 -9.43 0.02
C ALA A 65 12.93 -10.62 0.99
N THR A 66 13.79 -10.74 1.99
CA THR A 66 13.70 -11.82 2.98
C THR A 66 12.49 -11.69 3.87
N LEU A 67 12.18 -10.47 4.37
CA LEU A 67 11.00 -10.21 5.20
C LEU A 67 9.70 -10.47 4.42
N VAL A 68 9.62 -10.00 3.18
CA VAL A 68 8.44 -10.27 2.34
C VAL A 68 8.29 -11.76 2.03
N ARG A 69 9.39 -12.48 1.81
CA ARG A 69 9.36 -13.94 1.63
C ARG A 69 8.85 -14.65 2.88
N HIS A 70 9.26 -14.22 4.08
CA HIS A 70 8.74 -14.77 5.33
C HIS A 70 7.21 -14.52 5.42
N ALA A 71 6.72 -13.32 5.08
CA ALA A 71 5.31 -13.03 5.05
C ALA A 71 4.53 -13.98 4.12
N ILE A 72 5.05 -14.22 2.91
CA ILE A 72 4.47 -15.20 1.98
C ILE A 72 4.45 -16.61 2.59
N THR A 73 5.57 -17.07 3.15
CA THR A 73 5.66 -18.40 3.76
C THR A 73 4.70 -18.57 4.93
N TYR A 74 4.59 -17.55 5.79
CA TYR A 74 3.65 -17.57 6.91
C TYR A 74 2.19 -17.57 6.47
N SER A 75 1.86 -16.87 5.38
CA SER A 75 0.49 -16.86 4.84
C SER A 75 0.02 -18.24 4.32
N GLU A 76 0.97 -19.13 4.02
CA GLU A 76 0.70 -20.51 3.59
C GLU A 76 0.61 -21.50 4.77
N SER A 77 0.78 -21.02 6.00
CA SER A 77 0.84 -21.86 7.20
C SER A 77 -0.46 -21.72 8.02
N PRO A 78 -1.46 -22.57 7.80
CA PRO A 78 -2.81 -22.39 8.36
C PRO A 78 -2.89 -22.53 9.89
N ASN A 79 -1.84 -23.06 10.53
CA ASN A 79 -1.81 -23.29 11.97
C ASN A 79 -1.22 -22.12 12.77
N LEU A 80 -0.77 -21.05 12.12
CA LEU A 80 -0.21 -19.89 12.78
C LEU A 80 -1.32 -18.88 13.10
N ARG A 81 -1.37 -18.42 14.34
CA ARG A 81 -2.28 -17.32 14.69
C ARG A 81 -1.73 -16.01 14.09
N PRO A 82 -2.59 -15.16 13.50
CA PRO A 82 -2.15 -13.90 12.89
C PRO A 82 -1.31 -13.03 13.84
N VAL A 83 -1.72 -12.88 15.09
CA VAL A 83 -0.98 -12.08 16.08
C VAL A 83 0.45 -12.60 16.28
N ASP A 84 0.64 -13.92 16.36
CA ASP A 84 1.99 -14.50 16.57
C ASP A 84 2.89 -14.27 15.35
N VAL A 85 2.31 -14.26 14.15
CA VAL A 85 3.04 -13.95 12.92
C VAL A 85 3.42 -12.47 12.86
N MET A 86 2.50 -11.58 13.20
CA MET A 86 2.75 -10.14 13.22
C MET A 86 3.86 -9.79 14.23
N GLU A 87 3.84 -10.39 15.43
CA GLU A 87 4.91 -10.23 16.44
C GLU A 87 6.27 -10.77 15.92
N ARG A 88 6.27 -11.88 15.19
CA ARG A 88 7.51 -12.41 14.57
C ARG A 88 8.05 -11.54 13.44
N LEU A 89 7.18 -10.91 12.66
CA LEU A 89 7.57 -9.96 11.63
C LEU A 89 8.06 -8.63 12.21
N GLY A 90 7.69 -8.32 13.47
CA GLY A 90 8.09 -7.15 14.23
C GLY A 90 7.30 -5.89 13.89
N CYS A 91 6.90 -5.67 12.66
CA CYS A 91 6.06 -4.57 12.16
C CYS A 91 6.49 -3.16 12.64
N ASP A 92 7.79 -2.92 12.84
CA ASP A 92 8.32 -1.66 13.40
C ASP A 92 9.11 -0.84 12.35
N SER A 93 9.99 -1.47 11.57
CA SER A 93 10.66 -0.83 10.45
C SER A 93 9.77 -0.82 9.18
N ALA A 94 10.10 0.03 8.20
CA ALA A 94 9.35 0.09 6.94
C ALA A 94 9.26 -1.27 6.21
N ALA A 95 10.36 -2.03 6.19
CA ALA A 95 10.39 -3.36 5.59
C ALA A 95 9.52 -4.36 6.36
N GLN A 96 9.50 -4.27 7.69
CA GLN A 96 8.65 -5.12 8.54
C GLN A 96 7.16 -4.73 8.42
N VAL A 97 6.84 -3.43 8.32
CA VAL A 97 5.49 -2.93 8.05
C VAL A 97 4.98 -3.45 6.71
N LEU A 98 5.80 -3.37 5.66
CA LEU A 98 5.45 -3.92 4.35
C LEU A 98 5.21 -5.45 4.44
N ALA A 99 6.07 -6.18 5.12
CA ALA A 99 5.94 -7.62 5.30
C ALA A 99 4.66 -8.00 6.07
N GLY A 100 4.35 -7.27 7.15
CA GLY A 100 3.11 -7.43 7.91
C GLY A 100 1.87 -7.19 7.06
N ALA A 101 1.84 -6.09 6.29
CA ALA A 101 0.76 -5.78 5.38
C ALA A 101 0.59 -6.83 4.27
N VAL A 102 1.69 -7.29 3.68
CA VAL A 102 1.66 -8.38 2.69
C VAL A 102 1.08 -9.67 3.30
N TYR A 103 1.50 -10.03 4.51
CA TYR A 103 0.97 -11.19 5.21
C TYR A 103 -0.54 -11.10 5.40
N THR A 104 -1.04 -10.00 5.95
CA THR A 104 -2.48 -9.80 6.21
C THR A 104 -3.29 -9.80 4.92
N CYS A 105 -2.80 -9.17 3.85
CA CYS A 105 -3.43 -9.16 2.54
C CYS A 105 -3.47 -10.54 1.87
N LEU A 106 -2.44 -11.36 2.03
CA LEU A 106 -2.40 -12.71 1.46
C LEU A 106 -3.31 -13.68 2.22
N THR A 107 -3.38 -13.54 3.54
CA THR A 107 -4.19 -14.41 4.40
C THR A 107 -5.67 -14.11 4.28
N ASN A 108 -6.04 -12.83 4.06
CA ASN A 108 -7.43 -12.37 4.03
C ASN A 108 -7.75 -11.63 2.72
N SER A 109 -7.34 -12.17 1.57
CA SER A 109 -7.36 -11.47 0.29
C SER A 109 -8.75 -11.11 -0.26
N ALA A 110 -9.82 -11.63 0.31
CA ALA A 110 -11.22 -11.38 -0.06
C ALA A 110 -12.04 -10.81 1.11
N ASP A 111 -11.46 -10.64 2.28
CA ASP A 111 -12.12 -10.17 3.50
C ASP A 111 -11.36 -8.98 4.08
N PHE A 112 -11.83 -7.78 3.75
CA PHE A 112 -11.21 -6.52 4.18
C PHE A 112 -11.20 -6.37 5.70
N ASP A 113 -12.31 -6.69 6.36
CA ASP A 113 -12.45 -6.52 7.82
C ASP A 113 -11.48 -7.44 8.58
N SER A 114 -11.45 -8.73 8.25
CA SER A 114 -10.50 -9.67 8.85
C SER A 114 -9.04 -9.28 8.61
N ALA A 115 -8.72 -8.73 7.43
CA ALA A 115 -7.39 -8.23 7.14
C ALA A 115 -7.03 -7.03 8.01
N MET A 116 -7.94 -6.07 8.17
CA MET A 116 -7.73 -4.88 9.01
C MET A 116 -7.59 -5.26 10.48
N ILE A 117 -8.42 -6.16 10.99
CA ILE A 117 -8.30 -6.69 12.36
C ILE A 117 -6.90 -7.28 12.59
N ALA A 118 -6.42 -8.13 11.67
CA ALA A 118 -5.08 -8.71 11.77
C ALA A 118 -3.98 -7.65 11.67
N ALA A 119 -4.16 -6.64 10.81
CA ALA A 119 -3.18 -5.59 10.55
C ALA A 119 -2.97 -4.61 11.71
N VAL A 120 -3.96 -4.47 12.62
CA VAL A 120 -3.88 -3.46 13.70
C VAL A 120 -3.77 -4.07 15.11
N ASN A 121 -3.90 -5.39 15.26
CA ASN A 121 -3.86 -6.07 16.56
C ASN A 121 -2.50 -6.73 16.82
N HIS A 122 -1.45 -5.92 16.93
CA HIS A 122 -0.09 -6.34 17.29
C HIS A 122 0.65 -5.19 17.98
N SER A 123 1.84 -5.48 18.56
CA SER A 123 2.61 -4.51 19.36
C SER A 123 3.40 -3.49 18.52
N GLY A 124 3.58 -3.72 17.22
CA GLY A 124 4.33 -2.86 16.31
C GLY A 124 3.56 -1.62 15.85
N ARG A 125 3.94 -1.05 14.72
CA ARG A 125 3.31 0.16 14.13
C ARG A 125 1.98 -0.19 13.44
N SER A 126 0.98 -0.56 14.21
CA SER A 126 -0.33 -1.01 13.73
C SER A 126 -1.00 -0.04 12.77
N ALA A 127 -0.95 1.27 13.02
CA ALA A 127 -1.49 2.28 12.11
C ALA A 127 -0.81 2.23 10.72
N ALA A 128 0.51 2.04 10.67
CA ALA A 128 1.24 1.96 9.41
C ALA A 128 0.93 0.67 8.66
N VAL A 129 0.88 -0.47 9.36
CA VAL A 129 0.49 -1.76 8.75
C VAL A 129 -0.95 -1.68 8.23
N GLY A 130 -1.88 -1.15 9.02
CA GLY A 130 -3.26 -0.94 8.61
C GLY A 130 -3.39 -0.07 7.36
N ALA A 131 -2.65 1.04 7.29
CA ALA A 131 -2.66 1.93 6.14
C ALA A 131 -2.18 1.22 4.85
N VAL A 132 -1.08 0.46 4.93
CA VAL A 132 -0.56 -0.29 3.77
C VAL A 132 -1.49 -1.45 3.38
N THR A 133 -2.03 -2.17 4.36
CA THR A 133 -3.03 -3.24 4.13
C THR A 133 -4.27 -2.68 3.46
N GLY A 134 -4.83 -1.59 3.98
CA GLY A 134 -6.00 -0.92 3.42
C GLY A 134 -5.76 -0.43 1.99
N ALA A 135 -4.59 0.14 1.69
CA ALA A 135 -4.23 0.56 0.35
C ALA A 135 -4.19 -0.62 -0.64
N ILE A 136 -3.53 -1.72 -0.28
CA ILE A 136 -3.42 -2.91 -1.16
C ILE A 136 -4.79 -3.55 -1.39
N LEU A 137 -5.57 -3.79 -0.33
CA LEU A 137 -6.88 -4.45 -0.46
C LEU A 137 -7.94 -3.52 -1.04
N GLY A 138 -7.92 -2.22 -0.72
CA GLY A 138 -8.80 -1.25 -1.35
C GLY A 138 -8.60 -1.19 -2.86
N ALA A 139 -7.35 -1.14 -3.34
CA ALA A 139 -7.04 -1.19 -4.76
C ALA A 139 -7.43 -2.52 -5.44
N ARG A 140 -7.46 -3.62 -4.67
CA ARG A 140 -7.82 -4.94 -5.18
C ARG A 140 -9.32 -5.18 -5.23
N LEU A 141 -10.02 -4.80 -4.17
CA LEU A 141 -11.43 -5.13 -3.96
C LEU A 141 -12.36 -4.03 -4.50
N GLY A 142 -11.88 -2.78 -4.54
CA GLY A 142 -12.70 -1.61 -4.83
C GLY A 142 -13.50 -1.14 -3.61
N GLU A 143 -14.00 0.08 -3.68
CA GLU A 143 -14.74 0.71 -2.58
C GLU A 143 -16.03 -0.05 -2.21
N GLU A 144 -16.75 -0.57 -3.21
CA GLU A 144 -18.01 -1.28 -3.01
C GLU A 144 -17.88 -2.57 -2.16
N ALA A 145 -16.66 -3.12 -2.05
CA ALA A 145 -16.40 -4.30 -1.23
C ALA A 145 -15.93 -3.96 0.20
N LEU A 146 -15.78 -2.67 0.52
CA LEU A 146 -15.41 -2.24 1.87
C LEU A 146 -16.67 -2.19 2.74
N PRO A 147 -16.61 -2.67 4.00
CA PRO A 147 -17.75 -2.53 4.91
C PRO A 147 -18.11 -1.07 5.15
N ASP A 148 -19.39 -0.73 5.10
CA ASP A 148 -19.92 0.64 5.16
C ASP A 148 -19.38 1.43 6.37
N PHE A 149 -19.24 0.78 7.52
CA PHE A 149 -18.80 1.44 8.76
C PHE A 149 -17.36 2.01 8.69
N TYR A 150 -16.51 1.53 7.76
CA TYR A 150 -15.20 2.14 7.52
C TYR A 150 -15.31 3.47 6.75
N ILE A 151 -16.36 3.63 5.95
CA ILE A 151 -16.58 4.78 5.08
C ILE A 151 -17.49 5.82 5.73
N GLU A 152 -18.59 5.39 6.36
CA GLU A 152 -19.59 6.28 6.97
C GLU A 152 -19.01 7.22 8.03
N CYS A 153 -18.00 6.76 8.78
CA CYS A 153 -17.33 7.54 9.81
C CYS A 153 -16.11 8.32 9.31
N LEU A 154 -15.80 8.23 8.01
CA LEU A 154 -14.64 8.89 7.42
C LEU A 154 -15.01 10.29 6.94
N GLU A 155 -14.71 11.31 7.74
CA GLU A 155 -15.04 12.72 7.46
C GLU A 155 -14.60 13.17 6.04
N PRO A 156 -13.39 12.86 5.53
CA PRO A 156 -12.96 13.28 4.20
C PRO A 156 -13.34 12.31 3.07
N ALA A 157 -14.31 11.41 3.23
CA ALA A 157 -14.60 10.37 2.24
C ALA A 157 -14.89 10.93 0.84
N GLU A 158 -15.70 11.99 0.75
CA GLU A 158 -16.03 12.63 -0.54
C GLU A 158 -14.80 13.28 -1.18
N VAL A 159 -13.97 13.97 -0.40
CA VAL A 159 -12.73 14.57 -0.88
C VAL A 159 -11.78 13.51 -1.42
N LEU A 160 -11.67 12.37 -0.73
CA LEU A 160 -10.83 11.25 -1.18
C LEU A 160 -11.32 10.66 -2.50
N ARG A 161 -12.65 10.53 -2.70
CA ARG A 161 -13.23 10.07 -3.97
C ARG A 161 -12.91 11.05 -5.09
N GLU A 162 -13.17 12.35 -4.90
CA GLU A 162 -12.87 13.37 -5.90
C GLU A 162 -11.39 13.38 -6.29
N LEU A 163 -10.47 13.26 -5.31
CA LEU A 163 -9.03 13.20 -5.58
C LEU A 163 -8.64 11.90 -6.30
N ALA A 164 -9.25 10.77 -5.99
CA ALA A 164 -9.03 9.52 -6.69
C ALA A 164 -9.47 9.60 -8.16
N ASP A 165 -10.64 10.20 -8.43
CA ASP A 165 -11.14 10.44 -9.78
C ASP A 165 -10.21 11.35 -10.58
N VAL A 166 -9.70 12.42 -9.96
CA VAL A 166 -8.72 13.32 -10.57
C VAL A 166 -7.40 12.61 -10.90
N LEU A 167 -6.92 11.74 -10.01
CA LEU A 167 -5.71 10.95 -10.28
C LEU A 167 -5.90 9.98 -11.45
N TYR A 168 -7.11 9.51 -11.66
CA TYR A 168 -7.45 8.59 -12.76
C TYR A 168 -7.70 9.32 -14.09
N THR A 169 -8.48 10.41 -14.06
CA THR A 169 -8.93 11.14 -15.25
C THR A 169 -7.93 12.19 -15.73
N GLY A 170 -7.09 12.70 -14.86
CA GLY A 170 -6.11 13.76 -15.08
C GLY A 170 -6.37 14.98 -14.23
N CYS A 171 -5.32 15.76 -13.98
CA CYS A 171 -5.38 16.90 -13.05
C CYS A 171 -6.06 18.11 -13.67
N PRO A 172 -7.12 18.67 -13.05
CA PRO A 172 -7.84 19.84 -13.54
C PRO A 172 -7.14 21.18 -13.21
N MET A 173 -5.98 21.17 -12.59
CA MET A 173 -5.23 22.38 -12.18
C MET A 173 -4.48 23.09 -13.32
N GLU A 174 -4.22 22.41 -14.43
CA GLU A 174 -3.36 22.95 -15.48
C GLU A 174 -4.15 23.89 -16.39
N ARG A 175 -3.96 25.20 -16.21
CA ARG A 175 -4.58 26.23 -17.05
C ARG A 175 -4.17 26.05 -18.51
N GLY A 176 -5.17 25.89 -19.38
CA GLY A 176 -4.97 25.58 -20.81
C GLY A 176 -5.12 24.12 -21.16
N ASN A 177 -5.24 23.24 -20.19
CA ASN A 177 -5.67 21.86 -20.39
C ASN A 177 -7.19 21.80 -20.60
N LYS A 178 -7.66 20.85 -21.44
CA LYS A 178 -9.10 20.60 -21.64
C LYS A 178 -9.84 20.15 -20.37
N LEU A 179 -9.09 19.68 -19.38
CA LEU A 179 -9.61 19.20 -18.10
C LEU A 179 -9.65 20.29 -17.03
N PHE A 180 -9.19 21.53 -17.35
CA PHE A 180 -9.17 22.62 -16.36
C PHE A 180 -10.57 22.93 -15.84
N ASP A 181 -10.72 22.88 -14.52
CA ASP A 181 -11.95 23.16 -13.80
C ASP A 181 -11.70 24.27 -12.77
N LEU A 182 -12.40 25.41 -12.95
CA LEU A 182 -12.27 26.59 -12.10
C LEU A 182 -12.82 26.36 -10.69
N ASP A 183 -13.90 25.60 -10.56
CA ASP A 183 -14.53 25.32 -9.26
C ASP A 183 -13.64 24.40 -8.45
N TRP A 184 -13.01 23.42 -9.10
CA TRP A 184 -12.03 22.54 -8.49
C TRP A 184 -10.76 23.31 -8.07
N ASP A 185 -10.21 24.18 -8.94
CA ASP A 185 -9.07 25.05 -8.66
C ASP A 185 -9.36 25.93 -7.43
N TYR A 186 -10.55 26.55 -7.38
CA TYR A 186 -10.96 27.39 -6.25
C TYR A 186 -11.11 26.58 -4.95
N LYS A 187 -11.76 25.42 -5.00
CA LYS A 187 -12.01 24.56 -3.85
C LYS A 187 -10.72 24.08 -3.18
N TYR A 188 -9.74 23.64 -3.97
CA TYR A 188 -8.55 22.97 -3.45
C TYR A 188 -7.30 23.82 -3.36
N LEU A 189 -7.15 24.84 -4.20
CA LEU A 189 -5.95 25.68 -4.24
C LEU A 189 -6.14 27.05 -3.62
N HIS A 190 -7.35 27.55 -3.54
CA HIS A 190 -7.65 28.90 -3.03
C HIS A 190 -8.46 28.91 -1.72
N GLY A 191 -8.63 27.77 -1.09
CA GLY A 191 -9.28 27.63 0.22
C GLY A 191 -10.75 28.07 0.15
N GLY A 192 -11.53 27.43 -0.69
CA GLY A 192 -12.97 27.71 -0.84
C GLY A 192 -13.65 27.82 0.53
N GLN A 193 -14.25 28.96 0.79
CA GLN A 193 -15.09 29.26 1.96
C GLN A 193 -16.49 28.75 1.71
#